data_0dfba5356477924a59655eda98b46f42
#
_entry.id   0dfba5356477924a59655eda98b46f42
#
_cell.length_a   1.000
_cell.length_b   1.000
_cell.length_c   1.000
_cell.angle_alpha   90.00
_cell.angle_beta   90.00
_cell.angle_gamma   90.00
#
_symmetry.space_group_name_H-M   'P 1'
#
loop_
_entity.id
_entity.type
_entity.pdbx_description
1 polymer ?
#
loop_
_entity_poly.entity_id
_entity_poly.type
_entity_poly.pdbx_seq_one_letter_code
_entity_poly.pdbx_strand_id
1 'polypeptide(L)'
;MENIIKVKSIAETNVPPTILARHAARTCYSADVPEMDKTIDEKNTAFVKNSLFDTGHHTTLEHNYFTFNIDGIPVSSVVFGLHLTAPFYNTDQRSGRFSKMYDEPDMGAIKKTLETYYPNVSPYNINQACNWIKNGLDIYAKNKSHVTELARDAIKKERPYASDKYIEQNAPKLAQEQLRMFISMIAPTALDWTADLVTIAALYRTAWTPFMCDTMDKIVNTIKAKYPDISYMFEQNSHDNIGFWYPNVPNEYMGVKTKPEFKLIDYKYDDKTFGEDKSRDMVDTLQFRPESMNNSVNYVHTQIHIDAGATMGQDQRHRTIKRSEPEFTGYFYLPPLLNAAGLKDSADKFMREYYNLAVNPLVPRGMLMSIAPYGAMVQYEKLSDLNALMHEQGKRTCWCAQEAIYHISCDLRRDLAQYVGENAKVMKYLTPPCLSRGKCAEGARYCGRDIANKINYFRQRQI
;
A
#
# COMPACT_ATOMS: atom_id res chain seq x y z
N MET A 1 0.78 -9.24 28.65
CA MET A 1 0.80 -9.63 27.21
C MET A 1 2.15 -9.24 26.65
N GLU A 2 2.89 -10.18 26.06
CA GLU A 2 4.08 -9.81 25.29
C GLU A 2 3.65 -8.88 24.15
N ASN A 3 4.36 -7.76 23.99
CA ASN A 3 4.08 -6.78 22.94
C ASN A 3 4.43 -7.37 21.57
N ILE A 4 3.45 -7.98 20.89
CA ILE A 4 3.59 -8.52 19.53
C ILE A 4 3.85 -7.37 18.56
N ILE A 5 3.02 -6.32 18.61
CA ILE A 5 3.23 -5.08 17.85
C ILE A 5 3.98 -4.10 18.77
N LYS A 6 5.09 -3.56 18.27
CA LYS A 6 5.89 -2.56 18.97
C LYS A 6 5.74 -1.22 18.24
N VAL A 7 5.49 -0.16 19.03
CA VAL A 7 5.37 1.21 18.52
C VAL A 7 6.38 2.09 19.25
N LYS A 8 7.17 2.84 18.50
CA LYS A 8 8.15 3.78 19.03
C LYS A 8 8.02 5.12 18.29
N SER A 9 7.82 6.21 19.04
CA SER A 9 7.93 7.56 18.47
C SER A 9 9.38 7.83 18.09
N ILE A 10 9.61 8.32 16.88
CA ILE A 10 10.95 8.64 16.34
C ILE A 10 11.10 10.10 15.93
N ALA A 11 10.01 10.80 15.60
CA ALA A 11 10.01 12.23 15.32
C ALA A 11 8.63 12.84 15.55
N GLU A 12 8.59 14.12 15.80
CA GLU A 12 7.36 14.91 15.91
C GLU A 12 7.64 16.40 15.66
N THR A 13 6.59 17.17 15.45
CA THR A 13 6.68 18.63 15.42
C THR A 13 7.24 19.13 16.77
N ASN A 14 8.21 20.01 16.74
CA ASN A 14 8.95 20.49 17.93
C ASN A 14 8.19 21.50 18.80
N VAL A 15 6.94 21.83 18.44
CA VAL A 15 6.05 22.74 19.18
C VAL A 15 4.88 21.91 19.71
N PRO A 16 4.51 22.04 20.99
CA PRO A 16 3.36 21.35 21.56
C PRO A 16 2.06 21.62 20.76
N PRO A 17 1.20 20.59 20.59
CA PRO A 17 0.01 20.71 19.73
C PRO A 17 -0.93 21.87 20.07
N THR A 18 -1.24 22.09 21.33
CA THR A 18 -2.10 23.21 21.77
C THR A 18 -1.49 24.56 21.40
N ILE A 19 -0.19 24.72 21.55
CA ILE A 19 0.51 25.98 21.22
C ILE A 19 0.45 26.24 19.72
N LEU A 20 0.79 25.23 18.91
CA LEU A 20 0.85 25.38 17.45
C LEU A 20 -0.55 25.60 16.86
N ALA A 21 -1.56 24.84 17.31
CA ALA A 21 -2.94 25.00 16.85
C ALA A 21 -3.50 26.39 17.18
N ARG A 22 -3.23 26.89 18.39
CA ARG A 22 -3.64 28.24 18.78
C ARG A 22 -2.92 29.32 17.97
N HIS A 23 -1.62 29.17 17.73
CA HIS A 23 -0.86 30.12 16.91
C HIS A 23 -1.42 30.12 15.46
N ALA A 24 -1.65 28.99 14.86
CA ALA A 24 -2.25 28.88 13.53
C ALA A 24 -3.64 29.56 13.47
N ALA A 25 -4.48 29.35 14.47
CA ALA A 25 -5.78 30.00 14.54
C ALA A 25 -5.64 31.52 14.62
N ARG A 26 -4.74 32.06 15.49
CA ARG A 26 -4.49 33.47 15.59
C ARG A 26 -3.97 34.08 14.29
N THR A 27 -3.15 33.40 13.56
CA THR A 27 -2.65 33.85 12.25
C THR A 27 -3.79 34.11 11.26
N CYS A 28 -4.88 33.37 11.32
CA CYS A 28 -6.05 33.57 10.46
C CYS A 28 -6.84 34.87 10.79
N TYR A 29 -6.74 35.35 12.00
CA TYR A 29 -7.59 36.47 12.50
C TYR A 29 -6.80 37.72 12.88
N SER A 30 -5.49 37.74 12.74
CA SER A 30 -4.62 38.86 13.08
C SER A 30 -4.22 39.64 11.83
N ALA A 31 -4.18 40.98 11.92
CA ALA A 31 -3.66 41.81 10.85
C ALA A 31 -2.15 41.65 10.66
N ASP A 32 -1.44 41.41 11.77
CA ASP A 32 -0.01 41.12 11.78
C ASP A 32 0.23 39.66 12.20
N VAL A 33 1.38 39.13 11.84
CA VAL A 33 1.79 37.76 12.27
C VAL A 33 1.92 37.75 13.80
N PRO A 34 1.09 36.97 14.52
CA PRO A 34 1.12 36.97 15.97
C PRO A 34 2.41 36.31 16.50
N GLU A 35 2.93 36.78 17.60
CA GLU A 35 3.94 36.02 18.34
C GLU A 35 3.36 34.73 18.90
N MET A 36 4.19 33.70 18.95
CA MET A 36 3.81 32.40 19.47
C MET A 36 3.76 32.46 21.01
N ASP A 37 2.56 32.46 21.57
CA ASP A 37 2.35 32.29 23.00
C ASP A 37 2.64 30.85 23.40
N LYS A 38 3.57 30.65 24.31
CA LYS A 38 4.06 29.33 24.76
C LYS A 38 3.33 28.78 25.97
N THR A 39 2.27 29.43 26.43
CA THR A 39 1.53 29.02 27.62
C THR A 39 0.60 27.85 27.32
N ILE A 40 0.71 26.77 28.09
CA ILE A 40 -0.27 25.68 28.13
C ILE A 40 -0.98 25.79 29.49
N ASP A 41 -2.22 26.26 29.46
CA ASP A 41 -3.10 26.40 30.61
C ASP A 41 -4.53 25.96 30.25
N GLU A 42 -5.41 25.91 31.25
CA GLU A 42 -6.80 25.50 31.05
C GLU A 42 -7.55 26.37 30.03
N LYS A 43 -7.29 27.68 30.00
CA LYS A 43 -7.94 28.65 29.09
C LYS A 43 -7.52 28.34 27.65
N ASN A 44 -6.24 28.13 27.41
CA ASN A 44 -5.70 27.87 26.08
C ASN A 44 -6.09 26.47 25.57
N THR A 45 -6.10 25.50 26.45
CA THR A 45 -6.60 24.15 26.17
C THR A 45 -8.10 24.16 25.83
N ALA A 46 -8.91 24.85 26.62
CA ALA A 46 -10.34 25.03 26.37
C ALA A 46 -10.62 25.78 25.06
N PHE A 47 -9.82 26.78 24.72
CA PHE A 47 -9.94 27.42 23.40
C PHE A 47 -9.69 26.47 22.24
N VAL A 48 -8.61 25.69 22.27
CA VAL A 48 -8.30 24.74 21.22
C VAL A 48 -9.36 23.64 21.13
N LYS A 49 -9.83 23.12 22.29
CA LYS A 49 -10.91 22.13 22.30
C LYS A 49 -12.22 22.70 21.78
N ASN A 50 -12.77 23.74 22.42
CA ASN A 50 -14.15 24.16 22.20
C ASN A 50 -14.32 25.01 20.95
N SER A 51 -13.31 25.83 20.58
CA SER A 51 -13.40 26.77 19.46
C SER A 51 -12.76 26.27 18.17
N LEU A 52 -11.90 25.23 18.23
CA LEU A 52 -11.26 24.68 17.06
C LEU A 52 -11.69 23.22 16.82
N PHE A 53 -11.45 22.33 17.78
CA PHE A 53 -11.73 20.91 17.60
C PHE A 53 -13.23 20.60 17.54
N ASP A 54 -14.01 21.01 18.54
CA ASP A 54 -15.44 20.73 18.64
C ASP A 54 -16.26 21.43 17.54
N THR A 55 -15.74 22.53 16.97
CA THR A 55 -16.38 23.29 15.88
C THR A 55 -15.93 22.86 14.47
N GLY A 56 -14.99 21.92 14.37
CA GLY A 56 -14.52 21.40 13.08
C GLY A 56 -13.43 22.22 12.39
N HIS A 57 -12.80 23.21 13.07
CA HIS A 57 -11.65 23.96 12.55
C HIS A 57 -10.37 23.13 12.68
N HIS A 58 -10.35 21.94 12.11
CA HIS A 58 -9.31 20.93 12.30
C HIS A 58 -7.98 21.29 11.63
N THR A 59 -7.98 22.12 10.57
CA THR A 59 -6.77 22.51 9.84
C THR A 59 -5.66 23.08 10.74
N THR A 60 -6.04 23.74 11.85
CA THR A 60 -5.08 24.26 12.83
C THR A 60 -4.33 23.17 13.60
N LEU A 61 -4.95 21.98 13.73
CA LEU A 61 -4.39 20.80 14.40
C LEU A 61 -3.57 19.92 13.44
N GLU A 62 -3.83 20.00 12.12
CA GLU A 62 -3.12 19.27 11.09
C GLU A 62 -1.65 19.71 10.90
N HIS A 63 -1.26 20.87 11.46
CA HIS A 63 0.15 21.29 11.50
C HIS A 63 1.02 20.41 12.40
N ASN A 64 0.42 19.57 13.26
CA ASN A 64 1.13 18.69 14.19
C ASN A 64 1.35 17.31 13.56
N TYR A 65 2.60 17.00 13.24
CA TYR A 65 3.01 15.72 12.68
C TYR A 65 3.75 14.85 13.69
N PHE A 66 3.49 13.55 13.61
CA PHE A 66 4.16 12.53 14.40
C PHE A 66 4.66 11.43 13.48
N THR A 67 5.86 10.91 13.77
CA THR A 67 6.43 9.76 13.07
C THR A 67 6.69 8.64 14.05
N PHE A 68 6.18 7.46 13.73
CA PHE A 68 6.35 6.25 14.54
C PHE A 68 7.03 5.16 13.73
N ASN A 69 7.96 4.45 14.37
CA ASN A 69 8.40 3.15 13.92
C ASN A 69 7.44 2.10 14.50
N ILE A 70 6.82 1.30 13.62
CA ILE A 70 5.86 0.24 13.98
C ILE A 70 6.49 -1.07 13.51
N ASP A 71 6.72 -2.02 14.42
CA ASP A 71 7.31 -3.34 14.14
C ASP A 71 6.39 -4.46 14.62
N GLY A 72 6.33 -5.56 13.88
CA GLY A 72 5.50 -6.73 14.21
C GLY A 72 4.05 -6.62 13.75
N ILE A 73 3.64 -5.56 13.07
CA ILE A 73 2.29 -5.42 12.52
C ILE A 73 2.09 -6.37 11.32
N PRO A 74 0.94 -7.09 11.22
CA PRO A 74 0.63 -7.89 10.04
C PRO A 74 0.54 -7.05 8.76
N VAL A 75 1.01 -7.60 7.63
CA VAL A 75 0.88 -6.95 6.32
C VAL A 75 -0.57 -6.62 5.99
N SER A 76 -1.52 -7.49 6.34
CA SER A 76 -2.96 -7.25 6.16
C SER A 76 -3.42 -5.95 6.83
N SER A 77 -2.94 -5.65 8.05
CA SER A 77 -3.30 -4.43 8.77
C SER A 77 -2.63 -3.18 8.20
N VAL A 78 -1.55 -3.34 7.46
CA VAL A 78 -0.98 -2.23 6.68
C VAL A 78 -1.81 -1.96 5.44
N VAL A 79 -2.06 -2.98 4.60
CA VAL A 79 -2.73 -2.79 3.30
C VAL A 79 -4.24 -2.55 3.43
N PHE A 80 -4.91 -3.14 4.42
CA PHE A 80 -6.34 -2.94 4.72
C PHE A 80 -6.58 -2.04 5.94
N GLY A 81 -5.59 -1.36 6.43
CA GLY A 81 -5.65 -0.47 7.57
C GLY A 81 -4.92 0.84 7.29
N LEU A 82 -3.67 0.93 7.73
CA LEU A 82 -2.90 2.19 7.67
C LEU A 82 -2.79 2.79 6.27
N HIS A 83 -2.80 1.99 5.20
CA HIS A 83 -2.69 2.45 3.82
C HIS A 83 -4.02 2.75 3.11
N LEU A 84 -5.16 2.36 3.68
CA LEU A 84 -6.49 2.70 3.11
C LEU A 84 -6.92 4.12 3.44
N THR A 85 -6.34 4.69 4.45
CA THR A 85 -6.78 5.96 5.00
C THR A 85 -6.16 7.13 4.27
N ALA A 86 -6.62 8.30 4.65
CA ALA A 86 -6.45 9.61 4.06
C ALA A 86 -5.10 9.90 3.38
N PRO A 87 -5.07 10.84 2.45
CA PRO A 87 -3.86 11.25 1.72
C PRO A 87 -2.76 11.85 2.62
N PHE A 88 -3.06 12.18 3.89
CA PHE A 88 -2.17 12.89 4.82
C PHE A 88 -1.29 11.98 5.67
N TYR A 89 -0.72 10.93 5.10
CA TYR A 89 0.29 10.10 5.77
C TYR A 89 1.49 9.83 4.86
N ASN A 90 2.61 9.48 5.46
CA ASN A 90 3.79 8.97 4.77
C ASN A 90 4.25 7.66 5.39
N THR A 91 4.81 6.76 4.59
CA THR A 91 5.24 5.46 5.10
C THR A 91 6.37 4.86 4.27
N ASP A 92 7.33 4.25 4.97
CA ASP A 92 8.38 3.41 4.40
C ASP A 92 8.31 2.03 5.05
N GLN A 93 7.73 1.07 4.33
CA GLN A 93 7.52 -0.29 4.81
C GLN A 93 8.67 -1.21 4.40
N ARG A 94 9.04 -2.15 5.29
CA ARG A 94 9.98 -3.24 4.99
C ARG A 94 9.53 -3.97 3.73
N SER A 95 10.44 -4.06 2.77
CA SER A 95 10.11 -4.64 1.47
C SER A 95 10.12 -6.16 1.49
N GLY A 96 8.99 -6.80 1.29
CA GLY A 96 8.89 -8.24 1.10
C GLY A 96 9.55 -8.77 -0.20
N ARG A 97 10.07 -7.88 -1.05
CA ARG A 97 10.88 -8.23 -2.24
C ARG A 97 12.35 -8.44 -1.92
N PHE A 98 12.88 -7.75 -0.91
CA PHE A 98 14.31 -7.64 -0.65
C PHE A 98 14.72 -8.16 0.73
N SER A 99 13.78 -8.30 1.67
CA SER A 99 14.05 -8.87 2.99
C SER A 99 13.78 -10.38 3.01
N LYS A 100 14.55 -11.11 3.83
CA LYS A 100 14.38 -12.57 4.00
C LYS A 100 13.29 -12.92 5.02
N MET A 101 12.22 -12.16 5.07
CA MET A 101 11.18 -12.29 6.10
C MET A 101 10.35 -13.58 6.02
N TYR A 102 10.50 -14.37 4.97
CA TYR A 102 9.76 -15.62 4.77
C TYR A 102 10.64 -16.87 4.85
N ASP A 103 11.96 -16.73 5.02
CA ASP A 103 12.89 -17.86 4.93
C ASP A 103 12.90 -18.71 6.21
N GLU A 104 12.63 -18.12 7.37
CA GLU A 104 12.61 -18.77 8.70
C GLU A 104 11.37 -18.34 9.48
N PRO A 105 10.17 -18.82 9.11
CA PRO A 105 8.94 -18.41 9.76
C PRO A 105 8.81 -19.05 11.16
N ASP A 106 8.56 -18.22 12.17
CA ASP A 106 8.21 -18.70 13.50
C ASP A 106 6.71 -19.00 13.59
N MET A 107 6.34 -20.26 13.36
CA MET A 107 4.96 -20.73 13.46
C MET A 107 4.39 -20.62 14.89
N GLY A 108 5.24 -20.70 15.91
CA GLY A 108 4.82 -20.49 17.29
C GLY A 108 4.40 -19.04 17.55
N ALA A 109 5.18 -18.07 17.03
CA ALA A 109 4.83 -16.65 17.09
C ALA A 109 3.54 -16.34 16.29
N ILE A 110 3.36 -16.92 15.12
CA ILE A 110 2.13 -16.76 14.31
C ILE A 110 0.91 -17.30 15.08
N LYS A 111 1.00 -18.51 15.64
CA LYS A 111 -0.06 -19.09 16.45
C LYS A 111 -0.41 -18.22 17.64
N LYS A 112 0.60 -17.78 18.41
CA LYS A 112 0.44 -16.89 19.55
C LYS A 112 -0.23 -15.56 19.14
N THR A 113 0.11 -15.03 17.98
CA THR A 113 -0.52 -13.83 17.42
C THR A 113 -2.01 -14.06 17.21
N LEU A 114 -2.40 -15.14 16.55
CA LEU A 114 -3.81 -15.47 16.32
C LEU A 114 -4.56 -15.68 17.64
N GLU A 115 -4.00 -16.42 18.59
CA GLU A 115 -4.60 -16.65 19.91
C GLU A 115 -4.79 -15.33 20.70
N THR A 116 -3.84 -14.41 20.59
CA THR A 116 -3.88 -13.11 21.29
C THR A 116 -4.95 -12.18 20.74
N TYR A 117 -5.03 -12.05 19.40
CA TYR A 117 -5.94 -11.09 18.77
C TYR A 117 -7.32 -11.66 18.45
N TYR A 118 -7.47 -12.99 18.50
CA TYR A 118 -8.75 -13.70 18.30
C TYR A 118 -9.03 -14.70 19.42
N PRO A 119 -9.10 -14.26 20.70
CA PRO A 119 -9.18 -15.14 21.88
C PRO A 119 -10.46 -15.97 21.93
N ASN A 120 -11.51 -15.56 21.22
CA ASN A 120 -12.80 -16.26 21.16
C ASN A 120 -12.85 -17.34 20.06
N VAL A 121 -11.80 -17.48 19.26
CA VAL A 121 -11.70 -18.54 18.24
C VAL A 121 -11.17 -19.81 18.90
N SER A 122 -11.83 -20.94 18.61
CA SER A 122 -11.45 -22.21 19.22
C SER A 122 -10.00 -22.61 18.86
N PRO A 123 -9.28 -23.29 19.78
CA PRO A 123 -7.95 -23.81 19.47
C PRO A 123 -7.90 -24.70 18.21
N TYR A 124 -8.99 -25.42 17.92
CA TYR A 124 -9.12 -26.20 16.72
C TYR A 124 -9.04 -25.33 15.45
N ASN A 125 -9.84 -24.25 15.38
CA ASN A 125 -9.86 -23.35 14.24
C ASN A 125 -8.53 -22.57 14.09
N ILE A 126 -7.91 -22.16 15.19
CA ILE A 126 -6.56 -21.57 15.19
C ILE A 126 -5.54 -22.55 14.59
N ASN A 127 -5.57 -23.81 15.00
CA ASN A 127 -4.64 -24.83 14.48
C ASN A 127 -4.89 -25.10 12.99
N GLN A 128 -6.15 -25.12 12.52
CA GLN A 128 -6.46 -25.24 11.09
C GLN A 128 -5.88 -24.08 10.29
N ALA A 129 -6.04 -22.84 10.78
CA ALA A 129 -5.45 -21.66 10.15
C ALA A 129 -3.90 -21.74 10.12
N CYS A 130 -3.27 -22.14 11.23
CA CYS A 130 -1.82 -22.32 11.30
C CYS A 130 -1.32 -23.41 10.33
N ASN A 131 -2.03 -24.52 10.20
CA ASN A 131 -1.67 -25.59 9.25
C ASN A 131 -1.76 -25.09 7.80
N TRP A 132 -2.79 -24.33 7.48
CA TRP A 132 -2.94 -23.71 6.17
C TRP A 132 -1.83 -22.67 5.89
N ILE A 133 -1.51 -21.79 6.85
CA ILE A 133 -0.40 -20.84 6.73
C ILE A 133 0.93 -21.56 6.50
N LYS A 134 1.18 -22.64 7.26
CA LYS A 134 2.36 -23.48 7.10
C LYS A 134 2.43 -24.12 5.71
N ASN A 135 1.31 -24.59 5.16
CA ASN A 135 1.26 -25.13 3.80
C ASN A 135 1.74 -24.10 2.76
N GLY A 136 1.31 -22.83 2.87
CA GLY A 136 1.79 -21.77 1.99
C GLY A 136 3.32 -21.54 2.08
N LEU A 137 3.87 -21.56 3.31
CA LEU A 137 5.30 -21.46 3.55
C LEU A 137 6.08 -22.67 3.00
N ASP A 138 5.53 -23.88 3.13
CA ASP A 138 6.11 -25.08 2.58
C ASP A 138 6.13 -25.06 1.04
N ILE A 139 5.06 -24.57 0.39
CA ILE A 139 5.03 -24.36 -1.07
C ILE A 139 6.11 -23.35 -1.48
N TYR A 140 6.23 -22.23 -0.77
CA TYR A 140 7.27 -21.24 -1.00
C TYR A 140 8.67 -21.85 -0.91
N ALA A 141 9.00 -22.51 0.20
CA ALA A 141 10.32 -23.06 0.47
C ALA A 141 10.71 -24.15 -0.53
N LYS A 142 9.79 -25.08 -0.82
CA LYS A 142 10.01 -26.20 -1.76
C LYS A 142 10.33 -25.73 -3.17
N ASN A 143 9.71 -24.63 -3.63
CA ASN A 143 9.82 -24.20 -5.01
C ASN A 143 10.85 -23.07 -5.22
N LYS A 144 11.47 -22.55 -4.15
CA LYS A 144 12.38 -21.39 -4.19
C LYS A 144 13.55 -21.59 -5.17
N SER A 145 14.21 -22.75 -5.14
CA SER A 145 15.34 -23.03 -6.03
C SER A 145 14.89 -23.09 -7.50
N HIS A 146 13.84 -23.87 -7.79
CA HIS A 146 13.34 -24.03 -9.16
C HIS A 146 12.87 -22.71 -9.76
N VAL A 147 12.08 -21.92 -9.01
CA VAL A 147 11.59 -20.60 -9.50
C VAL A 147 12.75 -19.62 -9.65
N THR A 148 13.83 -19.74 -8.86
CA THR A 148 15.05 -18.91 -9.03
C THR A 148 15.73 -19.21 -10.37
N GLU A 149 15.81 -20.48 -10.79
CA GLU A 149 16.37 -20.82 -12.11
C GLU A 149 15.49 -20.26 -13.24
N LEU A 150 14.17 -20.42 -13.15
CA LEU A 150 13.24 -19.81 -14.11
C LEU A 150 13.39 -18.27 -14.17
N ALA A 151 13.58 -17.63 -13.03
CA ALA A 151 13.83 -16.18 -12.97
C ALA A 151 15.17 -15.81 -13.65
N ARG A 152 16.22 -16.63 -13.46
CA ARG A 152 17.52 -16.43 -14.12
C ARG A 152 17.39 -16.49 -15.64
N ASP A 153 16.70 -17.49 -16.16
CA ASP A 153 16.47 -17.66 -17.58
C ASP A 153 15.59 -16.53 -18.15
N ALA A 154 14.56 -16.12 -17.41
CA ALA A 154 13.71 -15.00 -17.79
C ALA A 154 14.52 -13.69 -17.87
N ILE A 155 15.43 -13.42 -16.91
CA ILE A 155 16.32 -12.24 -16.97
C ILE A 155 17.18 -12.27 -18.24
N LYS A 156 17.86 -13.40 -18.52
CA LYS A 156 18.69 -13.55 -19.71
C LYS A 156 17.91 -13.27 -21.00
N LYS A 157 16.69 -13.79 -21.08
CA LYS A 157 15.81 -13.63 -22.25
C LYS A 157 15.26 -12.20 -22.40
N GLU A 158 14.81 -11.59 -21.30
CA GLU A 158 14.06 -10.33 -21.35
C GLU A 158 14.96 -9.09 -21.23
N ARG A 159 16.14 -9.22 -20.61
CA ARG A 159 17.04 -8.14 -20.24
C ARG A 159 18.43 -8.34 -20.83
N PRO A 160 18.60 -8.14 -22.15
CA PRO A 160 19.80 -8.55 -22.89
C PRO A 160 21.09 -7.84 -22.43
N TYR A 161 20.98 -6.70 -21.76
CA TYR A 161 22.12 -5.95 -21.22
C TYR A 161 22.29 -6.10 -19.71
N ALA A 162 21.61 -7.07 -19.10
CA ALA A 162 21.83 -7.39 -17.69
C ALA A 162 23.20 -8.07 -17.50
N SER A 163 24.01 -7.56 -16.55
CA SER A 163 25.29 -8.17 -16.21
C SER A 163 25.06 -9.49 -15.43
N ASP A 164 26.03 -10.40 -15.48
CA ASP A 164 25.99 -11.65 -14.69
C ASP A 164 25.81 -11.35 -13.19
N LYS A 165 26.48 -10.31 -12.68
CA LYS A 165 26.28 -9.84 -11.30
C LYS A 165 24.85 -9.44 -11.03
N TYR A 166 24.19 -8.73 -11.96
CA TYR A 166 22.78 -8.36 -11.84
C TYR A 166 21.89 -9.59 -11.79
N ILE A 167 22.13 -10.56 -12.69
CA ILE A 167 21.35 -11.81 -12.79
C ILE A 167 21.44 -12.57 -11.47
N GLU A 168 22.64 -12.85 -10.98
CA GLU A 168 22.86 -13.58 -9.73
C GLU A 168 22.23 -12.91 -8.51
N GLN A 169 22.28 -11.57 -8.43
CA GLN A 169 21.71 -10.83 -7.32
C GLN A 169 20.19 -10.68 -7.37
N ASN A 170 19.57 -10.74 -8.56
CA ASN A 170 18.17 -10.41 -8.71
C ASN A 170 17.27 -11.63 -9.02
N ALA A 171 17.77 -12.71 -9.58
CA ALA A 171 16.98 -13.92 -9.81
C ALA A 171 16.31 -14.45 -8.51
N PRO A 172 17.03 -14.60 -7.38
CA PRO A 172 16.40 -15.02 -6.12
C PRO A 172 15.34 -14.03 -5.61
N LYS A 173 15.54 -12.71 -5.83
CA LYS A 173 14.58 -11.68 -5.40
C LYS A 173 13.30 -11.71 -6.23
N LEU A 174 13.41 -11.95 -7.53
CA LEU A 174 12.27 -12.09 -8.44
C LEU A 174 11.50 -13.38 -8.15
N ALA A 175 12.20 -14.49 -7.85
CA ALA A 175 11.57 -15.71 -7.38
C ALA A 175 10.79 -15.49 -6.08
N GLN A 176 11.40 -14.84 -5.08
CA GLN A 176 10.75 -14.46 -3.83
C GLN A 176 9.53 -13.54 -4.08
N GLU A 177 9.67 -12.56 -4.96
CA GLU A 177 8.60 -11.62 -5.31
C GLU A 177 7.35 -12.35 -5.80
N GLN A 178 7.51 -13.39 -6.62
CA GLN A 178 6.37 -14.14 -7.15
C GLN A 178 5.92 -15.26 -6.20
N LEU A 179 6.82 -16.00 -5.57
CA LEU A 179 6.47 -17.07 -4.63
C LEU A 179 5.72 -16.58 -3.40
N ARG A 180 5.91 -15.32 -2.99
CA ARG A 180 5.19 -14.77 -1.82
C ARG A 180 3.67 -14.73 -2.00
N MET A 181 3.13 -14.99 -3.20
CA MET A 181 1.68 -15.13 -3.41
C MET A 181 1.07 -16.19 -2.50
N PHE A 182 1.83 -17.23 -2.13
CA PHE A 182 1.41 -18.28 -1.21
C PHE A 182 1.56 -17.89 0.29
N ILE A 183 2.22 -16.77 0.58
CA ILE A 183 2.42 -16.34 1.97
C ILE A 183 1.16 -15.67 2.49
N SER A 184 0.78 -16.00 3.73
CA SER A 184 -0.30 -15.32 4.43
C SER A 184 0.08 -13.88 4.82
N MET A 185 -0.84 -12.94 4.67
CA MET A 185 -0.65 -11.54 5.08
C MET A 185 -0.63 -11.31 6.58
N ILE A 186 -0.81 -12.37 7.40
CA ILE A 186 -0.51 -12.34 8.84
C ILE A 186 0.99 -12.17 9.11
N ALA A 187 1.85 -12.43 8.12
CA ALA A 187 3.29 -12.27 8.22
C ALA A 187 3.63 -10.86 8.76
N PRO A 188 4.45 -10.78 9.81
CA PRO A 188 4.78 -9.51 10.43
C PRO A 188 5.68 -8.65 9.54
N THR A 189 5.43 -7.35 9.52
CA THR A 189 6.26 -6.36 8.85
C THR A 189 6.63 -5.24 9.79
N ALA A 190 7.47 -4.31 9.31
CA ALA A 190 7.79 -3.08 10.01
C ALA A 190 7.69 -1.90 9.04
N LEU A 191 7.36 -0.73 9.57
CA LEU A 191 7.30 0.51 8.80
C LEU A 191 7.60 1.72 9.67
N ASP A 192 8.14 2.75 9.06
CA ASP A 192 8.04 4.11 9.58
C ASP A 192 6.76 4.73 9.02
N TRP A 193 5.97 5.32 9.89
CA TRP A 193 4.68 5.90 9.56
C TRP A 193 4.55 7.32 10.13
N THR A 194 4.28 8.27 9.26
CA THR A 194 4.10 9.69 9.62
C THR A 194 2.68 10.12 9.30
N ALA A 195 2.00 10.73 10.26
CA ALA A 195 0.69 11.34 10.04
C ALA A 195 0.54 12.61 10.90
N ASP A 196 -0.40 13.46 10.49
CA ASP A 196 -0.85 14.57 11.31
C ASP A 196 -1.78 14.10 12.44
N LEU A 197 -1.96 14.99 13.42
CA LEU A 197 -2.72 14.69 14.63
C LEU A 197 -4.20 14.36 14.35
N VAL A 198 -4.81 15.02 13.36
CA VAL A 198 -6.23 14.79 13.00
C VAL A 198 -6.39 13.44 12.33
N THR A 199 -5.49 13.08 11.43
CA THR A 199 -5.44 11.75 10.81
C THR A 199 -5.28 10.65 11.87
N ILE A 200 -4.40 10.86 12.87
CA ILE A 200 -4.22 9.90 13.97
C ILE A 200 -5.52 9.75 14.78
N ALA A 201 -6.17 10.85 15.13
CA ALA A 201 -7.44 10.82 15.87
C ALA A 201 -8.55 10.12 15.08
N ALA A 202 -8.65 10.37 13.78
CA ALA A 202 -9.63 9.71 12.91
C ALA A 202 -9.37 8.21 12.83
N LEU A 203 -8.13 7.78 12.63
CA LEU A 203 -7.75 6.35 12.60
C LEU A 203 -8.00 5.66 13.92
N TYR A 204 -7.72 6.31 15.04
CA TYR A 204 -8.02 5.79 16.37
C TYR A 204 -9.52 5.54 16.56
N ARG A 205 -10.37 6.45 16.11
CA ARG A 205 -11.84 6.30 16.19
C ARG A 205 -12.38 5.23 15.25
N THR A 206 -11.76 5.03 14.11
CA THR A 206 -12.25 4.13 13.05
C THR A 206 -11.45 2.84 12.92
N ALA A 207 -10.55 2.53 13.85
CA ALA A 207 -9.82 1.26 13.85
C ALA A 207 -10.79 0.08 13.88
N TRP A 208 -10.70 -0.81 12.88
CA TRP A 208 -11.70 -1.86 12.64
C TRP A 208 -11.18 -3.28 12.79
N THR A 209 -9.88 -3.47 12.98
CA THR A 209 -9.29 -4.78 13.28
C THR A 209 -8.63 -4.78 14.64
N PRO A 210 -8.54 -5.94 15.33
CA PRO A 210 -7.83 -6.02 16.60
C PRO A 210 -6.39 -5.51 16.52
N PHE A 211 -5.70 -5.76 15.41
CA PHE A 211 -4.33 -5.27 15.18
C PHE A 211 -4.27 -3.75 15.01
N MET A 212 -5.25 -3.17 14.31
CA MET A 212 -5.35 -1.72 14.16
C MET A 212 -5.65 -1.07 15.51
N CYS A 213 -6.57 -1.63 16.30
CA CYS A 213 -6.87 -1.13 17.64
C CYS A 213 -5.62 -1.12 18.53
N ASP A 214 -4.89 -2.23 18.64
CA ASP A 214 -3.66 -2.32 19.43
C ASP A 214 -2.58 -1.33 18.95
N THR A 215 -2.43 -1.18 17.64
CA THR A 215 -1.48 -0.23 17.05
C THR A 215 -1.84 1.21 17.42
N MET A 216 -3.11 1.59 17.23
CA MET A 216 -3.57 2.94 17.50
C MET A 216 -3.61 3.25 19.00
N ASP A 217 -3.95 2.29 19.85
CA ASP A 217 -3.85 2.42 21.32
C ASP A 217 -2.43 2.78 21.76
N LYS A 218 -1.42 2.10 21.21
CA LYS A 218 -0.02 2.38 21.53
C LYS A 218 0.44 3.75 21.04
N ILE A 219 0.04 4.15 19.83
CA ILE A 219 0.31 5.48 19.27
C ILE A 219 -0.33 6.55 20.15
N VAL A 220 -1.63 6.43 20.41
CA VAL A 220 -2.41 7.41 21.18
C VAL A 220 -1.92 7.51 22.62
N ASN A 221 -1.63 6.38 23.26
CA ASN A 221 -1.08 6.39 24.62
C ASN A 221 0.28 7.09 24.70
N THR A 222 1.12 6.94 23.67
CA THR A 222 2.39 7.67 23.56
C THR A 222 2.17 9.18 23.46
N ILE A 223 1.20 9.62 22.63
CA ILE A 223 0.84 11.03 22.48
C ILE A 223 0.25 11.58 23.76
N LYS A 224 -0.74 10.90 24.38
CA LYS A 224 -1.41 11.33 25.62
C LYS A 224 -0.45 11.45 26.80
N ALA A 225 0.52 10.55 26.90
CA ALA A 225 1.54 10.59 27.95
C ALA A 225 2.42 11.86 27.84
N LYS A 226 2.68 12.33 26.61
CA LYS A 226 3.50 13.52 26.39
C LYS A 226 2.69 14.81 26.35
N TYR A 227 1.46 14.76 25.84
CA TYR A 227 0.56 15.90 25.65
C TYR A 227 -0.82 15.62 26.24
N PRO A 228 -0.94 15.62 27.60
CA PRO A 228 -2.20 15.31 28.27
C PRO A 228 -3.30 16.34 27.98
N ASP A 229 -2.92 17.57 27.62
CA ASP A 229 -3.79 18.68 27.29
C ASP A 229 -4.62 18.48 26.00
N ILE A 230 -4.24 17.55 25.14
CA ILE A 230 -5.02 17.20 23.93
C ILE A 230 -5.72 15.82 24.05
N SER A 231 -5.81 15.24 25.25
CA SER A 231 -6.42 13.90 25.45
C SER A 231 -7.88 13.82 24.99
N TYR A 232 -8.61 14.96 25.00
CA TYR A 232 -9.99 15.05 24.52
C TYR A 232 -10.17 14.61 23.05
N MET A 233 -9.14 14.71 22.22
CA MET A 233 -9.19 14.28 20.83
C MET A 233 -9.36 12.76 20.69
N PHE A 234 -9.04 12.01 21.74
CA PHE A 234 -9.03 10.55 21.80
C PHE A 234 -10.01 10.01 22.85
N GLU A 235 -11.12 10.68 23.09
CA GLU A 235 -12.14 10.23 24.05
C GLU A 235 -12.86 8.97 23.56
N GLN A 236 -13.15 8.90 22.25
CA GLN A 236 -13.74 7.72 21.65
C GLN A 236 -12.69 6.60 21.51
N ASN A 237 -13.00 5.43 22.06
CA ASN A 237 -12.10 4.27 22.01
C ASN A 237 -12.08 3.65 20.60
N SER A 238 -10.91 3.26 20.12
CA SER A 238 -10.76 2.51 18.86
C SER A 238 -11.52 1.18 18.87
N HIS A 239 -11.64 0.53 20.02
CA HIS A 239 -12.37 -0.74 20.18
C HIS A 239 -13.86 -0.65 19.86
N ASP A 240 -14.46 0.53 19.93
CA ASP A 240 -15.88 0.73 19.62
C ASP A 240 -16.20 0.51 18.13
N ASN A 241 -15.19 0.57 17.27
CA ASN A 241 -15.31 0.41 15.83
C ASN A 241 -14.80 -0.95 15.32
N ILE A 242 -14.45 -1.86 16.20
CA ILE A 242 -13.92 -3.17 15.81
C ILE A 242 -14.97 -3.94 15.01
N GLY A 243 -14.64 -4.39 13.80
CA GLY A 243 -15.60 -5.04 12.91
C GLY A 243 -16.55 -4.11 12.17
N PHE A 244 -16.44 -2.79 12.35
CA PHE A 244 -17.27 -1.81 11.64
C PHE A 244 -17.14 -1.93 10.13
N TRP A 245 -15.94 -2.17 9.64
CA TRP A 245 -15.67 -2.43 8.25
C TRP A 245 -14.58 -3.47 8.08
N TYR A 246 -14.85 -4.45 7.22
CA TYR A 246 -13.84 -5.39 6.72
C TYR A 246 -14.06 -5.58 5.22
N PRO A 247 -12.98 -5.68 4.42
CA PRO A 247 -13.11 -6.20 3.06
C PRO A 247 -13.81 -7.55 3.12
N ASN A 248 -14.92 -7.67 2.40
CA ASN A 248 -15.68 -8.91 2.42
C ASN A 248 -14.86 -10.02 1.75
N VAL A 249 -14.56 -11.07 2.51
CA VAL A 249 -14.01 -12.32 1.97
C VAL A 249 -15.19 -13.17 1.49
N PRO A 250 -15.32 -13.44 0.19
CA PRO A 250 -16.45 -14.26 -0.32
C PRO A 250 -16.39 -15.67 0.24
N ASN A 251 -17.52 -16.37 0.22
CA ASN A 251 -17.59 -17.75 0.69
C ASN A 251 -17.14 -18.77 -0.37
N GLU A 252 -16.92 -18.32 -1.59
CA GLU A 252 -16.64 -19.17 -2.73
C GLU A 252 -15.29 -18.84 -3.37
N TYR A 253 -14.54 -19.90 -3.67
CA TYR A 253 -13.33 -19.82 -4.46
C TYR A 253 -13.66 -19.86 -5.95
N MET A 254 -13.24 -18.82 -6.68
CA MET A 254 -13.54 -18.62 -8.10
C MET A 254 -12.46 -19.18 -9.05
N GLY A 255 -11.26 -19.49 -8.53
CA GLY A 255 -10.17 -20.06 -9.33
C GLY A 255 -8.91 -19.21 -9.42
N VAL A 256 -7.97 -19.66 -10.27
CA VAL A 256 -6.69 -19.03 -10.51
C VAL A 256 -6.75 -18.09 -11.72
N LYS A 257 -6.22 -16.87 -11.57
CA LYS A 257 -5.93 -15.95 -12.68
C LYS A 257 -4.42 -15.79 -12.86
N THR A 258 -3.96 -15.85 -14.10
CA THR A 258 -2.53 -15.72 -14.47
C THR A 258 -2.17 -14.32 -14.94
N LYS A 259 -3.12 -13.40 -14.97
CA LYS A 259 -2.94 -11.98 -15.32
C LYS A 259 -3.77 -11.13 -14.40
N PRO A 260 -3.26 -9.95 -14.01
CA PRO A 260 -4.10 -8.93 -13.41
C PRO A 260 -5.08 -8.40 -14.48
N GLU A 261 -6.17 -7.79 -14.05
CA GLU A 261 -7.17 -7.24 -14.97
C GLU A 261 -7.28 -5.72 -14.79
N PHE A 262 -7.53 -5.04 -15.88
CA PHE A 262 -7.66 -3.61 -15.97
C PHE A 262 -8.87 -3.25 -16.84
N LYS A 263 -9.59 -2.20 -16.45
CA LYS A 263 -10.66 -1.61 -17.24
C LYS A 263 -10.59 -0.10 -17.14
N LEU A 264 -10.50 0.57 -18.27
CA LEU A 264 -10.75 2.02 -18.35
C LEU A 264 -12.26 2.24 -18.26
N ILE A 265 -12.73 2.95 -17.22
CA ILE A 265 -14.14 3.25 -16.99
C ILE A 265 -14.51 4.53 -17.72
N ASP A 266 -13.74 5.59 -17.46
CA ASP A 266 -13.97 6.91 -18.01
C ASP A 266 -12.67 7.72 -18.03
N TYR A 267 -12.62 8.74 -18.88
CA TYR A 267 -11.49 9.68 -18.96
C TYR A 267 -11.95 11.02 -19.49
N LYS A 268 -11.19 12.04 -19.13
CA LYS A 268 -11.29 13.37 -19.76
C LYS A 268 -9.90 13.90 -19.99
N TYR A 269 -9.64 14.37 -21.19
CA TYR A 269 -8.36 14.91 -21.58
C TYR A 269 -8.52 16.00 -22.64
N ASP A 270 -7.83 17.12 -22.42
CA ASP A 270 -7.72 18.19 -23.37
C ASP A 270 -6.27 18.66 -23.51
N ASP A 271 -5.70 18.46 -24.70
CA ASP A 271 -4.33 18.85 -25.03
C ASP A 271 -4.05 20.35 -24.81
N LYS A 272 -5.09 21.21 -24.97
CA LYS A 272 -4.96 22.66 -24.78
C LYS A 272 -4.81 23.03 -23.30
N THR A 273 -5.60 22.40 -22.45
CA THR A 273 -5.55 22.64 -21.00
C THR A 273 -4.37 21.93 -20.34
N PHE A 274 -3.84 20.85 -20.93
CA PHE A 274 -2.66 20.18 -20.43
C PHE A 274 -1.39 21.04 -20.51
N GLY A 275 -1.34 21.99 -21.43
CA GLY A 275 -0.22 22.90 -21.63
C GLY A 275 1.04 22.23 -22.19
N GLU A 276 2.04 23.04 -22.51
CA GLU A 276 3.37 22.57 -22.85
C GLU A 276 4.30 22.83 -21.68
N ASP A 277 4.82 21.78 -21.08
CA ASP A 277 5.83 21.90 -20.05
C ASP A 277 7.17 21.38 -20.56
N LYS A 278 8.13 22.29 -20.57
CA LYS A 278 9.47 22.00 -21.05
C LYS A 278 10.38 21.34 -19.98
N SER A 279 9.98 21.37 -18.72
CA SER A 279 10.86 21.04 -17.59
C SER A 279 10.25 20.11 -16.51
N ARG A 280 9.23 19.32 -16.85
CA ARG A 280 8.60 18.42 -15.85
C ARG A 280 9.61 17.41 -15.31
N ASP A 281 9.88 17.50 -14.01
CA ASP A 281 10.60 16.52 -13.21
C ASP A 281 9.63 15.58 -12.48
N MET A 282 10.17 14.49 -11.89
CA MET A 282 9.38 13.59 -11.05
C MET A 282 8.81 14.29 -9.81
N VAL A 283 9.52 15.31 -9.29
CA VAL A 283 9.06 16.11 -8.15
C VAL A 283 7.88 16.98 -8.57
N ASP A 284 7.93 17.60 -9.74
CA ASP A 284 6.85 18.44 -10.28
C ASP A 284 5.55 17.66 -10.48
N THR A 285 5.65 16.38 -10.86
CA THR A 285 4.48 15.51 -11.05
C THR A 285 3.86 15.02 -9.75
N LEU A 286 4.50 15.25 -8.59
CA LEU A 286 3.93 14.86 -7.30
C LEU A 286 2.76 15.76 -6.88
N GLN A 287 2.86 17.10 -7.05
CA GLN A 287 1.89 17.99 -6.40
C GLN A 287 1.61 19.34 -7.08
N PHE A 288 2.37 19.80 -8.10
CA PHE A 288 2.46 21.26 -8.30
C PHE A 288 2.04 21.81 -9.67
N ARG A 289 1.21 21.11 -10.41
CA ARG A 289 0.68 21.61 -11.70
C ARG A 289 -0.83 21.73 -11.64
N PRO A 290 -1.37 22.87 -11.26
CA PRO A 290 -2.82 23.06 -11.09
C PRO A 290 -3.64 22.66 -12.34
N GLU A 291 -3.15 22.94 -13.53
CA GLU A 291 -3.77 22.53 -14.79
C GLU A 291 -3.84 21.01 -14.97
N SER A 292 -2.83 20.27 -14.48
CA SER A 292 -2.81 18.81 -14.52
C SER A 292 -3.62 18.17 -13.40
N MET A 293 -3.86 18.89 -12.32
CA MET A 293 -4.64 18.45 -11.16
C MET A 293 -6.14 18.73 -11.30
N ASN A 294 -6.54 19.48 -12.29
CA ASN A 294 -7.94 19.87 -12.48
C ASN A 294 -8.77 18.72 -13.04
N ASN A 295 -9.40 17.94 -12.17
CA ASN A 295 -10.27 16.81 -12.54
C ASN A 295 -11.54 17.22 -13.29
N SER A 296 -11.88 18.51 -13.37
CA SER A 296 -13.02 18.95 -14.20
C SER A 296 -12.71 18.94 -15.69
N VAL A 297 -11.43 18.95 -16.05
CA VAL A 297 -10.95 18.97 -17.45
C VAL A 297 -10.03 17.82 -17.80
N ASN A 298 -9.33 17.24 -16.82
CA ASN A 298 -8.35 16.17 -17.05
C ASN A 298 -8.41 15.13 -15.94
N TYR A 299 -8.87 13.92 -16.24
CA TYR A 299 -8.85 12.79 -15.30
C TYR A 299 -8.86 11.45 -16.04
N VAL A 300 -8.50 10.40 -15.29
CA VAL A 300 -8.63 9.00 -15.73
C VAL A 300 -9.26 8.19 -14.60
N HIS A 301 -10.37 7.53 -14.88
CA HIS A 301 -11.11 6.65 -13.98
C HIS A 301 -10.95 5.20 -14.46
N THR A 302 -10.45 4.35 -13.59
CA THR A 302 -10.13 2.95 -13.90
C THR A 302 -10.64 2.00 -12.83
N GLN A 303 -10.86 0.75 -13.21
CA GLN A 303 -11.06 -0.37 -12.30
C GLN A 303 -9.90 -1.34 -12.48
N ILE A 304 -9.34 -1.83 -11.38
CA ILE A 304 -8.26 -2.81 -11.39
C ILE A 304 -8.61 -4.02 -10.53
N HIS A 305 -8.14 -5.19 -10.97
CA HIS A 305 -8.30 -6.46 -10.29
C HIS A 305 -6.91 -7.11 -10.14
N ILE A 306 -6.38 -7.09 -8.93
CA ILE A 306 -4.97 -7.37 -8.62
C ILE A 306 -4.83 -8.15 -7.31
N ASP A 307 -3.64 -8.68 -7.04
CA ASP A 307 -3.32 -9.29 -5.76
C ASP A 307 -3.27 -8.28 -4.61
N ALA A 308 -3.80 -8.65 -3.47
CA ALA A 308 -3.94 -7.79 -2.29
C ALA A 308 -2.60 -7.50 -1.60
N GLY A 309 -1.74 -8.49 -1.47
CA GLY A 309 -0.57 -8.37 -0.61
C GLY A 309 0.62 -7.65 -1.25
N ALA A 310 0.76 -7.72 -2.57
CA ALA A 310 1.94 -7.20 -3.26
C ALA A 310 1.62 -6.03 -4.20
N THR A 311 0.75 -6.25 -5.18
CA THR A 311 0.46 -5.24 -6.21
C THR A 311 -0.37 -4.10 -5.65
N MET A 312 -1.42 -4.38 -4.84
CA MET A 312 -2.19 -3.33 -4.16
C MET A 312 -1.29 -2.52 -3.23
N GLY A 313 -0.39 -3.14 -2.46
CA GLY A 313 0.56 -2.42 -1.61
C GLY A 313 1.52 -1.51 -2.39
N GLN A 314 1.85 -1.83 -3.65
CA GLN A 314 2.63 -0.94 -4.52
C GLN A 314 1.79 0.19 -5.11
N ASP A 315 0.53 -0.09 -5.44
CA ASP A 315 -0.42 0.89 -5.93
C ASP A 315 -0.74 1.96 -4.87
N GLN A 316 -0.96 1.54 -3.63
CA GLN A 316 -1.25 2.43 -2.49
C GLN A 316 -0.14 3.44 -2.17
N ARG A 317 1.08 3.25 -2.68
CA ARG A 317 2.17 4.23 -2.56
C ARG A 317 1.95 5.50 -3.38
N HIS A 318 1.04 5.48 -4.36
CA HIS A 318 0.61 6.65 -5.13
C HIS A 318 -0.57 7.33 -4.43
N ARG A 319 -0.30 8.05 -3.35
CA ARG A 319 -1.28 8.56 -2.39
C ARG A 319 -2.19 9.66 -2.92
N THR A 320 -1.76 10.37 -3.97
CA THR A 320 -2.55 11.42 -4.63
C THR A 320 -3.67 10.85 -5.51
N ILE A 321 -3.68 9.54 -5.77
CA ILE A 321 -4.73 8.84 -6.50
C ILE A 321 -5.83 8.45 -5.51
N LYS A 322 -7.08 8.82 -5.80
CA LYS A 322 -8.25 8.40 -5.03
C LYS A 322 -8.61 6.95 -5.37
N ARG A 323 -9.04 6.20 -4.36
CA ARG A 323 -9.42 4.78 -4.50
C ARG A 323 -10.73 4.51 -3.79
N SER A 324 -11.53 3.61 -4.36
CA SER A 324 -12.63 2.99 -3.64
C SER A 324 -12.11 1.93 -2.68
N GLU A 325 -12.97 1.42 -1.83
CA GLU A 325 -12.70 0.30 -0.96
C GLU A 325 -12.35 -0.95 -1.79
N PRO A 326 -11.29 -1.70 -1.42
CA PRO A 326 -10.97 -2.96 -2.09
C PRO A 326 -11.90 -4.08 -1.63
N GLU A 327 -12.38 -4.89 -2.57
CA GLU A 327 -13.20 -6.07 -2.31
C GLU A 327 -12.50 -7.34 -2.77
N PHE A 328 -12.46 -8.39 -1.94
CA PHE A 328 -11.96 -9.69 -2.35
C PHE A 328 -12.91 -10.34 -3.36
N THR A 329 -12.35 -10.93 -4.41
CA THR A 329 -13.13 -11.44 -5.54
C THR A 329 -13.21 -12.96 -5.60
N GLY A 330 -12.55 -13.66 -4.69
CA GLY A 330 -12.52 -15.13 -4.70
C GLY A 330 -11.45 -15.72 -5.62
N TYR A 331 -10.75 -14.93 -6.41
CA TYR A 331 -9.67 -15.39 -7.27
C TYR A 331 -8.31 -15.36 -6.56
N PHE A 332 -7.38 -16.15 -7.09
CA PHE A 332 -5.96 -16.15 -6.71
C PHE A 332 -5.10 -15.78 -7.91
N TYR A 333 -4.18 -14.85 -7.72
CA TYR A 333 -3.19 -14.47 -8.73
C TYR A 333 -2.01 -15.42 -8.73
N LEU A 334 -1.78 -16.06 -9.86
CA LEU A 334 -0.62 -16.92 -10.12
C LEU A 334 0.32 -16.23 -11.11
N PRO A 335 1.41 -15.59 -10.65
CA PRO A 335 2.36 -14.89 -11.50
C PRO A 335 3.03 -15.80 -12.56
N PRO A 336 3.61 -15.17 -13.62
CA PRO A 336 4.13 -15.93 -14.76
C PRO A 336 5.17 -16.99 -14.43
N LEU A 337 6.12 -16.73 -13.52
CA LEU A 337 7.13 -17.75 -13.15
C LEU A 337 6.50 -18.91 -12.39
N LEU A 338 5.49 -18.67 -11.56
CA LEU A 338 4.78 -19.72 -10.83
C LEU A 338 3.92 -20.57 -11.77
N ASN A 339 3.31 -19.94 -12.77
CA ASN A 339 2.59 -20.65 -13.82
C ASN A 339 3.55 -21.50 -14.66
N ALA A 340 4.73 -20.96 -15.03
CA ALA A 340 5.78 -21.71 -15.72
C ALA A 340 6.36 -22.85 -14.88
N ALA A 341 6.39 -22.73 -13.55
CA ALA A 341 6.77 -23.78 -12.62
C ALA A 341 5.69 -24.86 -12.42
N GLY A 342 4.53 -24.76 -13.08
CA GLY A 342 3.44 -25.73 -12.97
C GLY A 342 2.68 -25.69 -11.65
N LEU A 343 2.67 -24.55 -10.94
CA LEU A 343 2.10 -24.45 -9.59
C LEU A 343 0.58 -24.18 -9.57
N LYS A 344 -0.12 -24.28 -10.70
CA LYS A 344 -1.56 -24.00 -10.77
C LYS A 344 -2.38 -24.91 -9.85
N ASP A 345 -2.16 -26.22 -9.91
CA ASP A 345 -2.89 -27.19 -9.09
C ASP A 345 -2.58 -27.01 -7.60
N SER A 346 -1.34 -26.64 -7.27
CA SER A 346 -0.95 -26.30 -5.90
C SER A 346 -1.69 -25.05 -5.40
N ALA A 347 -1.83 -24.05 -6.25
CA ALA A 347 -2.58 -22.83 -5.94
C ALA A 347 -4.07 -23.12 -5.76
N ASP A 348 -4.69 -23.89 -6.64
CA ASP A 348 -6.09 -24.29 -6.53
C ASP A 348 -6.35 -25.06 -5.24
N LYS A 349 -5.50 -26.02 -4.89
CA LYS A 349 -5.62 -26.77 -3.63
C LYS A 349 -5.46 -25.86 -2.42
N PHE A 350 -4.41 -25.04 -2.38
CA PHE A 350 -4.12 -24.10 -1.30
C PHE A 350 -5.28 -23.15 -1.04
N MET A 351 -5.89 -22.62 -2.10
CA MET A 351 -7.02 -21.70 -1.96
C MET A 351 -8.31 -22.40 -1.57
N ARG A 352 -8.58 -23.63 -2.03
CA ARG A 352 -9.74 -24.40 -1.54
C ARG A 352 -9.66 -24.64 -0.03
N GLU A 353 -8.46 -24.93 0.48
CA GLU A 353 -8.25 -25.07 1.93
C GLU A 353 -8.52 -23.76 2.69
N TYR A 354 -8.12 -22.61 2.13
CA TYR A 354 -8.47 -21.29 2.70
C TYR A 354 -9.98 -21.04 2.72
N TYR A 355 -10.66 -21.34 1.61
CA TYR A 355 -12.11 -21.16 1.53
C TYR A 355 -12.90 -22.15 2.38
N ASN A 356 -12.35 -23.32 2.71
CA ASN A 356 -12.91 -24.19 3.74
C ASN A 356 -12.91 -23.53 5.14
N LEU A 357 -11.90 -22.69 5.44
CA LEU A 357 -11.94 -21.85 6.64
C LEU A 357 -12.97 -20.72 6.50
N ALA A 358 -13.10 -20.12 5.32
CA ALA A 358 -13.99 -18.98 5.08
C ALA A 358 -15.49 -19.34 5.19
N VAL A 359 -15.89 -20.56 4.87
CA VAL A 359 -17.29 -21.02 5.03
C VAL A 359 -17.60 -21.44 6.47
N ASN A 360 -16.61 -21.54 7.35
CA ASN A 360 -16.83 -21.88 8.76
C ASN A 360 -17.32 -20.64 9.53
N PRO A 361 -18.58 -20.62 10.01
CA PRO A 361 -19.14 -19.46 10.69
C PRO A 361 -18.49 -19.15 12.04
N LEU A 362 -17.71 -20.07 12.59
CA LEU A 362 -16.94 -19.90 13.83
C LEU A 362 -15.57 -19.23 13.61
N VAL A 363 -15.19 -18.93 12.37
CA VAL A 363 -13.98 -18.18 12.03
C VAL A 363 -14.36 -16.74 11.69
N PRO A 364 -13.96 -15.74 12.48
CA PRO A 364 -14.33 -14.36 12.26
C PRO A 364 -13.81 -13.83 10.90
N ARG A 365 -14.62 -13.00 10.22
CA ARG A 365 -14.22 -12.37 8.95
C ARG A 365 -12.92 -11.59 9.05
N GLY A 366 -12.71 -10.86 10.16
CA GLY A 366 -11.46 -10.14 10.41
C GLY A 366 -10.23 -11.05 10.50
N MET A 367 -10.39 -12.27 11.06
CA MET A 367 -9.33 -13.27 11.06
C MET A 367 -9.04 -13.77 9.64
N LEU A 368 -10.09 -14.09 8.86
CA LEU A 368 -9.94 -14.54 7.47
C LEU A 368 -9.21 -13.49 6.62
N MET A 369 -9.61 -12.21 6.71
CA MET A 369 -8.93 -11.12 6.04
C MET A 369 -7.45 -11.03 6.49
N SER A 370 -7.20 -11.16 7.80
CA SER A 370 -5.85 -11.02 8.35
C SER A 370 -4.91 -12.12 7.89
N ILE A 371 -5.41 -13.35 7.71
CA ILE A 371 -4.63 -14.47 7.23
C ILE A 371 -4.64 -14.63 5.71
N ALA A 372 -5.47 -13.91 4.96
CA ALA A 372 -5.55 -14.05 3.50
C ALA A 372 -4.16 -14.07 2.85
N PRO A 373 -3.95 -14.88 1.78
CA PRO A 373 -2.63 -14.95 1.15
C PRO A 373 -2.36 -13.69 0.33
N TYR A 374 -1.09 -13.37 0.11
CA TYR A 374 -0.69 -12.24 -0.73
C TYR A 374 -1.35 -12.29 -2.11
N GLY A 375 -1.49 -13.49 -2.68
CA GLY A 375 -2.08 -13.70 -4.01
C GLY A 375 -3.62 -13.65 -4.05
N ALA A 376 -4.31 -13.50 -2.93
CA ALA A 376 -5.77 -13.27 -2.95
C ALA A 376 -6.07 -12.00 -3.73
N MET A 377 -6.98 -12.08 -4.71
CA MET A 377 -7.24 -10.93 -5.58
C MET A 377 -8.34 -10.03 -5.02
N VAL A 378 -8.12 -8.74 -5.20
CA VAL A 378 -9.06 -7.68 -4.85
C VAL A 378 -9.35 -6.80 -6.07
N GLN A 379 -10.56 -6.24 -6.10
CA GLN A 379 -11.00 -5.29 -7.11
C GLN A 379 -11.33 -3.95 -6.45
N TYR A 380 -10.94 -2.86 -7.08
CA TYR A 380 -11.32 -1.50 -6.69
C TYR A 380 -11.17 -0.51 -7.83
N GLU A 381 -11.78 0.65 -7.67
CA GLU A 381 -11.69 1.74 -8.63
C GLU A 381 -10.63 2.77 -8.23
N LYS A 382 -10.09 3.47 -9.24
CA LYS A 382 -9.10 4.53 -9.07
C LYS A 382 -9.50 5.75 -9.90
N LEU A 383 -9.48 6.90 -9.26
CA LEU A 383 -9.64 8.19 -9.93
C LEU A 383 -8.35 9.00 -9.79
N SER A 384 -7.71 9.26 -10.93
CA SER A 384 -6.44 9.99 -11.02
C SER A 384 -6.63 11.31 -11.76
N ASP A 385 -6.10 12.41 -11.24
CA ASP A 385 -5.73 13.52 -12.10
C ASP A 385 -4.50 13.16 -12.95
N LEU A 386 -4.19 13.97 -13.96
CA LEU A 386 -3.05 13.67 -14.84
C LEU A 386 -1.70 13.78 -14.13
N ASN A 387 -1.59 14.62 -13.12
CA ASN A 387 -0.34 14.77 -12.37
C ASN A 387 0.01 13.51 -11.59
N ALA A 388 -0.97 12.99 -10.83
CA ALA A 388 -0.86 11.74 -10.11
C ALA A 388 -0.61 10.56 -11.05
N LEU A 389 -1.32 10.52 -12.20
CA LEU A 389 -1.17 9.49 -13.22
C LEU A 389 0.24 9.48 -13.82
N MET A 390 0.78 10.63 -14.20
CA MET A 390 2.14 10.72 -14.76
C MET A 390 3.21 10.25 -13.77
N HIS A 391 3.06 10.59 -12.49
CA HIS A 391 3.95 10.12 -11.44
C HIS A 391 3.88 8.59 -11.30
N GLU A 392 2.67 8.02 -11.25
CA GLU A 392 2.49 6.57 -11.19
C GLU A 392 3.09 5.88 -12.41
N GLN A 393 2.73 6.32 -13.61
CA GLN A 393 3.18 5.71 -14.87
C GLN A 393 4.71 5.76 -15.03
N GLY A 394 5.33 6.87 -14.66
CA GLY A 394 6.79 6.99 -14.65
C GLY A 394 7.50 5.94 -13.78
N LYS A 395 6.84 5.48 -12.71
CA LYS A 395 7.38 4.44 -11.81
C LYS A 395 6.94 3.03 -12.20
N ARG A 396 5.69 2.85 -12.65
CA ARG A 396 5.09 1.52 -12.82
C ARG A 396 5.29 0.94 -14.22
N THR A 397 5.54 1.74 -15.23
CA THR A 397 6.03 1.29 -16.54
C THR A 397 7.54 0.99 -16.57
N CYS A 398 8.25 1.21 -15.46
CA CYS A 398 9.64 0.81 -15.30
C CYS A 398 9.76 -0.71 -15.08
N TRP A 399 10.78 -1.35 -15.68
CA TRP A 399 11.02 -2.79 -15.50
C TRP A 399 11.55 -3.17 -14.11
N CYS A 400 11.84 -2.23 -13.24
CA CYS A 400 12.09 -2.47 -11.82
C CYS A 400 10.79 -2.56 -11.01
N ALA A 401 9.62 -2.24 -11.58
CA ALA A 401 8.33 -2.51 -10.96
C ALA A 401 8.03 -4.03 -11.00
N GLN A 402 7.19 -4.51 -10.08
CA GLN A 402 6.67 -5.88 -10.15
C GLN A 402 5.88 -6.07 -11.45
N GLU A 403 5.92 -7.27 -12.03
CA GLU A 403 5.35 -7.53 -13.35
C GLU A 403 3.83 -7.25 -13.41
N ALA A 404 3.07 -7.58 -12.34
CA ALA A 404 1.63 -7.36 -12.32
C ALA A 404 1.23 -5.88 -12.45
N ILE A 405 1.82 -4.99 -11.63
CA ILE A 405 1.52 -3.55 -11.70
C ILE A 405 2.08 -2.92 -13.00
N TYR A 406 3.18 -3.47 -13.52
CA TYR A 406 3.69 -3.07 -14.83
C TYR A 406 2.69 -3.38 -15.95
N HIS A 407 2.10 -4.58 -15.97
CA HIS A 407 1.11 -4.94 -17.00
C HIS A 407 -0.13 -4.05 -16.94
N ILE A 408 -0.67 -3.81 -15.74
CA ILE A 408 -1.78 -2.85 -15.54
C ILE A 408 -1.44 -1.46 -16.09
N SER A 409 -0.23 -0.98 -15.79
CA SER A 409 0.21 0.35 -16.26
C SER A 409 0.39 0.40 -17.77
N CYS A 410 0.85 -0.68 -18.39
CA CYS A 410 0.95 -0.78 -19.84
C CYS A 410 -0.42 -0.87 -20.52
N ASP A 411 -1.37 -1.60 -19.91
CA ASP A 411 -2.75 -1.70 -20.41
C ASP A 411 -3.45 -0.34 -20.34
N LEU A 412 -3.33 0.37 -19.20
CA LEU A 412 -3.84 1.73 -19.07
C LEU A 412 -3.28 2.66 -20.13
N ARG A 413 -1.94 2.65 -20.31
CA ARG A 413 -1.31 3.49 -21.33
C ARG A 413 -1.80 3.15 -22.73
N ARG A 414 -1.90 1.87 -23.09
CA ARG A 414 -2.38 1.40 -24.39
C ARG A 414 -3.82 1.84 -24.63
N ASP A 415 -4.70 1.61 -23.66
CA ASP A 415 -6.12 1.91 -23.81
C ASP A 415 -6.33 3.43 -23.89
N LEU A 416 -5.64 4.21 -23.04
CA LEU A 416 -5.71 5.66 -23.12
C LEU A 416 -5.22 6.19 -24.48
N ALA A 417 -4.13 5.62 -25.04
CA ALA A 417 -3.61 5.99 -26.36
C ALA A 417 -4.64 5.79 -27.50
N GLN A 418 -5.52 4.79 -27.40
CA GLN A 418 -6.58 4.57 -28.38
C GLN A 418 -7.58 5.74 -28.43
N TYR A 419 -7.80 6.41 -27.30
CA TYR A 419 -8.77 7.50 -27.20
C TYR A 419 -8.17 8.88 -27.44
N VAL A 420 -7.01 9.17 -26.81
CA VAL A 420 -6.40 10.51 -26.90
C VAL A 420 -5.41 10.62 -28.06
N GLY A 421 -5.03 9.50 -28.66
CA GLY A 421 -3.99 9.41 -29.69
C GLY A 421 -2.58 9.27 -29.10
N GLU A 422 -1.72 8.47 -29.73
CA GLU A 422 -0.33 8.22 -29.28
C GLU A 422 0.52 9.51 -29.26
N ASN A 423 0.17 10.50 -30.06
CA ASN A 423 0.86 11.78 -30.17
C ASN A 423 0.36 12.84 -29.17
N ALA A 424 -0.68 12.54 -28.35
CA ALA A 424 -1.14 13.46 -27.33
C ALA A 424 -0.01 13.81 -26.34
N LYS A 425 0.03 15.06 -25.89
CA LYS A 425 1.14 15.59 -25.06
C LYS A 425 1.36 14.75 -23.79
N VAL A 426 0.27 14.26 -23.19
CA VAL A 426 0.35 13.44 -21.97
C VAL A 426 1.11 12.13 -22.20
N MET A 427 1.00 11.52 -23.40
CA MET A 427 1.55 10.18 -23.67
C MET A 427 3.07 10.09 -23.49
N LYS A 428 3.80 11.18 -23.73
CA LYS A 428 5.27 11.23 -23.49
C LYS A 428 5.63 11.10 -21.99
N TYR A 429 4.72 11.45 -21.09
CA TYR A 429 4.90 11.39 -19.65
C TYR A 429 4.41 10.07 -19.03
N LEU A 430 3.58 9.31 -19.76
CA LEU A 430 3.12 7.98 -19.34
C LEU A 430 4.16 6.90 -19.69
N THR A 431 5.43 7.20 -19.43
CA THR A 431 6.59 6.36 -19.75
C THR A 431 7.62 6.44 -18.63
N PRO A 432 8.46 5.41 -18.47
CA PRO A 432 9.54 5.50 -17.48
C PRO A 432 10.63 6.49 -17.94
N PRO A 433 11.41 7.06 -17.00
CA PRO A 433 12.43 8.08 -17.29
C PRO A 433 13.47 7.65 -18.34
N CYS A 434 13.81 6.35 -18.41
CA CYS A 434 14.74 5.86 -19.41
C CYS A 434 14.25 6.01 -20.85
N LEU A 435 12.91 5.95 -21.07
CA LEU A 435 12.33 6.17 -22.39
C LEU A 435 12.19 7.66 -22.69
N SER A 436 11.64 8.44 -21.75
CA SER A 436 11.41 9.88 -21.96
C SER A 436 12.71 10.68 -22.05
N ARG A 437 13.77 10.26 -21.36
CA ARG A 437 15.06 10.95 -21.29
C ARG A 437 16.19 10.27 -22.09
N GLY A 438 15.93 9.07 -22.65
CA GLY A 438 16.95 8.25 -23.34
C GLY A 438 18.04 7.69 -22.41
N LYS A 439 17.90 7.88 -21.08
CA LYS A 439 18.90 7.46 -20.07
C LYS A 439 18.22 6.91 -18.84
N CYS A 440 18.72 5.77 -18.34
CA CYS A 440 18.24 5.18 -17.09
C CYS A 440 18.67 6.03 -15.88
N ALA A 441 17.71 6.37 -15.01
CA ALA A 441 17.97 7.11 -13.77
C ALA A 441 18.41 6.20 -12.61
N GLU A 442 18.32 4.86 -12.74
CA GLU A 442 18.58 3.90 -11.66
C GLU A 442 20.07 3.58 -11.44
N GLY A 443 20.97 4.09 -12.28
CA GLY A 443 22.42 3.90 -12.14
C GLY A 443 22.79 2.42 -12.04
N ALA A 444 23.42 2.02 -10.92
CA ALA A 444 23.85 0.64 -10.67
C ALA A 444 22.68 -0.40 -10.60
N ARG A 445 21.44 0.07 -10.48
CA ARG A 445 20.24 -0.79 -10.52
C ARG A 445 19.62 -0.90 -11.91
N TYR A 446 20.34 -0.49 -12.94
CA TYR A 446 19.89 -0.64 -14.31
C TYR A 446 19.44 -2.08 -14.60
N CYS A 447 18.23 -2.23 -15.10
CA CYS A 447 17.57 -3.54 -15.24
C CYS A 447 18.05 -4.36 -16.45
N GLY A 448 18.93 -3.81 -17.31
CA GLY A 448 19.44 -4.50 -18.49
C GLY A 448 18.52 -4.52 -19.71
N ARG A 449 17.41 -3.75 -19.71
CA ARG A 449 16.54 -3.67 -20.90
C ARG A 449 17.20 -2.87 -22.03
N ASP A 450 16.80 -3.18 -23.26
CA ASP A 450 17.20 -2.40 -24.43
C ASP A 450 16.42 -1.08 -24.51
N ILE A 451 17.07 0.03 -24.11
CA ILE A 451 16.46 1.36 -24.12
C ILE A 451 16.34 1.91 -25.55
N ALA A 452 17.20 1.49 -26.47
CA ALA A 452 17.18 1.96 -27.86
C ALA A 452 16.02 1.34 -28.66
N ASN A 453 15.60 0.13 -28.31
CA ASN A 453 14.52 -0.58 -28.99
C ASN A 453 13.14 -0.17 -28.44
N LYS A 454 12.60 0.92 -28.95
CA LYS A 454 11.31 1.46 -28.51
C LYS A 454 10.11 0.61 -28.91
N ILE A 455 10.21 -0.25 -29.92
CA ILE A 455 9.12 -1.06 -30.46
C ILE A 455 8.62 -2.08 -29.43
N ASN A 456 9.53 -2.69 -28.66
CA ASN A 456 9.20 -3.70 -27.66
C ASN A 456 9.14 -3.15 -26.23
N TYR A 457 8.98 -1.85 -26.09
CA TYR A 457 9.12 -1.19 -24.80
C TYR A 457 8.05 -1.58 -23.79
N PHE A 458 6.81 -1.71 -24.20
CA PHE A 458 5.64 -2.06 -23.38
C PHE A 458 5.17 -3.50 -23.60
N ARG A 459 6.10 -4.39 -23.95
CA ARG A 459 5.77 -5.81 -24.17
C ARG A 459 5.38 -6.51 -22.86
N GLN A 460 4.68 -7.64 -23.03
CA GLN A 460 4.45 -8.58 -21.95
C GLN A 460 5.79 -9.16 -21.44
N ARG A 461 5.92 -9.29 -20.13
CA ARG A 461 7.11 -9.83 -19.48
C ARG A 461 6.75 -10.79 -18.35
N GLN A 462 7.68 -11.65 -17.97
CA GLN A 462 7.51 -12.63 -16.89
C GLN A 462 8.06 -12.10 -15.55
N ILE A 463 8.96 -11.12 -15.60
CA ILE A 463 9.72 -10.60 -14.45
C ILE A 463 9.76 -9.07 -14.43
#